data_ffd0a500d57a877964703c86078042bb
#
_entry.id   ffd0a500d57a877964703c86078042bb
#
_cell.length_a   1.000
_cell.length_b   1.000
_cell.length_c   1.000
_cell.angle_alpha   90.00
_cell.angle_beta   90.00
_cell.angle_gamma   90.00
#
_symmetry.space_group_name_H-M   'P 1'
#
loop_
_entity.id
_entity.type
_entity.pdbx_description
1 polymer ?
#
loop_
_entity_poly.entity_id
_entity_poly.type
_entity_poly.pdbx_seq_one_letter_code
_entity_poly.pdbx_strand_id
1 'polypeptide(L)' 'MSATLIYVSSAHDPVVQLWATDAGRYVVVVRESRHDFDYLPEARAYAVYESRKRKVAA' A
#
# COMPACT_ATOMS: atom_id res chain seq x y z
N MET A 1 -17.00 -10.01 -2.35
CA MET A 1 -16.05 -8.93 -2.61
C MET A 1 -14.63 -9.40 -2.30
N SER A 2 -13.72 -9.09 -3.13
CA SER A 2 -12.34 -9.51 -2.92
C SER A 2 -11.39 -8.38 -3.24
N ALA A 3 -10.23 -8.43 -2.61
CA ALA A 3 -9.14 -7.49 -2.88
C ALA A 3 -7.87 -8.29 -3.08
N THR A 4 -7.03 -7.82 -3.97
CA THR A 4 -5.78 -8.50 -4.31
C THR A 4 -4.60 -7.70 -3.77
N LEU A 5 -3.75 -8.34 -3.03
CA LEU A 5 -2.52 -7.70 -2.53
C LEU A 5 -1.52 -7.57 -3.69
N ILE A 6 -1.10 -6.34 -3.95
CA ILE A 6 -0.16 -6.04 -5.03
C ILE A 6 1.24 -5.85 -4.51
N TYR A 7 1.37 -5.19 -3.35
CA TYR A 7 2.67 -4.82 -2.83
C TYR A 7 2.64 -4.84 -1.31
N VAL A 8 3.73 -5.27 -0.71
CA VAL A 8 3.89 -5.25 0.73
C VAL A 8 5.35 -4.89 1.03
N SER A 9 5.55 -4.05 2.05
CA SER A 9 6.90 -3.55 2.37
C SER A 9 7.83 -4.65 2.86
N SER A 10 7.32 -5.60 3.59
CA SER A 10 8.09 -6.72 4.11
C SER A 10 7.17 -7.86 4.47
N ALA A 11 7.61 -9.09 4.19
CA ALA A 11 6.84 -10.27 4.56
C ALA A 11 6.80 -10.46 6.08
N HIS A 12 7.84 -9.99 6.77
CA HIS A 12 7.94 -10.14 8.22
C HIS A 12 7.26 -9.00 8.97
N ASP A 13 7.19 -7.83 8.37
CA ASP A 13 6.60 -6.65 9.00
C ASP A 13 5.86 -5.86 7.92
N PRO A 14 4.67 -6.29 7.54
CA PRO A 14 3.93 -5.66 6.44
C PRO A 14 3.28 -4.34 6.88
N VAL A 15 4.12 -3.35 7.18
CA VAL A 15 3.66 -2.03 7.62
C VAL A 15 2.91 -1.32 6.50
N VAL A 16 3.38 -1.46 5.27
CA VAL A 16 2.76 -0.82 4.11
C VAL A 16 2.25 -1.88 3.16
N GLN A 17 0.98 -1.80 2.81
CA GLN A 17 0.35 -2.76 1.90
C GLN A 17 -0.44 -2.01 0.84
N LEU A 18 -0.39 -2.50 -0.40
CA LEU A 18 -1.17 -1.95 -1.50
C LEU A 18 -2.11 -3.03 -2.01
N TRP A 19 -3.40 -2.70 -2.03
CA TRP A 19 -4.45 -3.64 -2.45
C TRP A 19 -5.21 -3.07 -3.64
N ALA A 20 -5.61 -3.95 -4.55
CA ALA A 20 -6.52 -3.61 -5.63
C ALA A 20 -7.90 -4.14 -5.26
N THR A 21 -8.93 -3.30 -5.38
CA THR A 21 -10.29 -3.68 -5.03
C THR A 21 -11.09 -4.07 -6.26
N ASP A 22 -12.23 -4.72 -6.04
CA ASP A 22 -13.14 -5.12 -7.12
C ASP A 22 -13.72 -3.92 -7.87
N ALA A 23 -13.78 -2.79 -7.20
CA ALA A 23 -14.34 -1.58 -7.80
C ALA A 23 -13.37 -0.87 -8.74
N GLY A 24 -12.20 -1.44 -8.96
CA GLY A 24 -11.21 -0.81 -9.82
C GLY A 24 -10.44 0.30 -9.13
N ARG A 25 -10.42 0.27 -7.81
CA ARG A 25 -9.71 1.26 -7.01
C ARG A 25 -8.54 0.61 -6.29
N TYR A 26 -7.71 1.43 -5.69
CA TYR A 26 -6.51 0.96 -5.00
C TYR A 26 -6.46 1.54 -3.60
N VAL A 27 -6.05 0.72 -2.64
CA VAL A 27 -5.98 1.12 -1.25
C VAL A 27 -4.57 0.87 -0.74
N VAL A 28 -3.99 1.89 -0.14
CA VAL A 28 -2.69 1.77 0.53
C VAL A 28 -2.94 1.82 2.02
N VAL A 29 -2.56 0.76 2.71
CA VAL A 29 -2.70 0.67 4.16
C VAL A 29 -1.33 0.85 4.79
N VAL A 30 -1.21 1.85 5.66
CA VAL A 30 0.02 2.14 6.38
C VAL A 30 -0.30 2.06 7.86
N ARG A 31 0.08 0.96 8.48
CA ARG A 31 -0.26 0.67 9.87
C ARG A 31 -1.78 0.75 10.07
N GLU A 32 -2.26 1.76 10.77
CA GLU A 32 -3.69 1.94 11.03
C GLU A 32 -4.34 2.91 10.04
N SER A 33 -3.55 3.52 9.16
CA SER A 33 -4.05 4.50 8.21
C SER A 33 -4.38 3.84 6.89
N ARG A 34 -5.40 4.36 6.24
CA ARG A 34 -5.87 3.85 4.97
C ARG A 34 -6.00 5.01 3.98
N HIS A 35 -5.47 4.81 2.78
CA HIS A 35 -5.48 5.84 1.74
C HIS A 35 -6.01 5.25 0.44
N ASP A 36 -7.04 5.88 -0.11
CA ASP A 36 -7.69 5.41 -1.35
C ASP A 36 -7.14 6.16 -2.55
N PHE A 37 -6.93 5.42 -3.63
CA PHE A 37 -6.44 5.99 -4.89
C PHE A 37 -7.26 5.45 -6.05
N ASP A 38 -7.37 6.24 -7.11
CA ASP A 38 -8.06 5.83 -8.32
C ASP A 38 -7.12 5.24 -9.36
N TYR A 39 -5.82 5.51 -9.23
CA TYR A 39 -4.82 5.10 -10.21
C TYR A 39 -3.70 4.32 -9.56
N LEU A 40 -3.34 3.21 -10.21
CA LEU A 40 -2.27 2.34 -9.70
C LEU A 40 -0.92 3.06 -9.59
N PRO A 41 -0.47 3.83 -10.59
CA PRO A 41 0.82 4.51 -10.47
C PRO A 41 0.93 5.40 -9.25
N GLU A 42 -0.14 6.12 -8.92
CA GLU A 42 -0.16 6.99 -7.76
C GLU A 42 -0.13 6.19 -6.47
N ALA A 43 -0.95 5.15 -6.39
CA ALA A 43 -0.99 4.30 -5.20
C ALA A 43 0.35 3.63 -4.96
N ARG A 44 0.96 3.14 -6.04
CA ARG A 44 2.26 2.48 -5.95
C ARG A 44 3.36 3.43 -5.51
N ALA A 45 3.37 4.63 -6.06
CA ALA A 45 4.35 5.64 -5.69
C ALA A 45 4.24 6.00 -4.21
N TYR A 46 3.02 6.14 -3.72
CA TYR A 46 2.78 6.43 -2.32
C TYR A 46 3.23 5.28 -1.43
N ALA A 47 2.91 4.05 -1.82
CA ALA A 47 3.31 2.87 -1.04
C ALA A 47 4.81 2.76 -0.95
N VAL A 48 5.52 2.96 -2.05
CA VAL A 48 6.97 2.92 -2.07
C VAL A 48 7.57 4.02 -1.21
N TYR A 49 7.00 5.22 -1.31
CA TYR A 49 7.45 6.36 -0.51
C TYR A 49 7.35 6.05 0.99
N GLU A 50 6.22 5.54 1.42
CA GLU A 50 6.02 5.21 2.83
C GLU A 50 6.94 4.08 3.28
N SER A 51 7.18 3.11 2.42
CA SER A 51 8.07 1.99 2.73
C SER A 51 9.49 2.48 2.96
N ARG A 52 9.97 3.37 2.10
CA ARG A 52 11.33 3.92 2.22
C ARG A 52 11.47 4.78 3.44
N LYS A 53 10.45 5.57 3.72
CA LYS A 53 10.46 6.46 4.88
C LYS A 53 10.63 5.67 6.17
N ARG A 54 9.89 4.56 6.30
CA ARG A 54 9.95 3.74 7.49
C ARG A 54 11.23 2.94 7.60
N LYS A 55 11.76 2.52 6.46
CA LYS A 55 13.00 1.78 6.42
C LYS A 55 14.17 2.64 6.87
N VAL A 56 14.19 3.91 6.46
CA VAL A 56 15.23 4.83 6.86
C VAL A 56 15.16 5.13 8.36
N ALA A 57 13.97 5.12 8.92
CA ALA A 57 13.78 5.41 10.33
C ALA A 57 14.28 4.28 11.24
N ALA A 58 14.56 3.13 10.70
CA ALA A 58 15.06 2.00 11.48
C ALA A 58 16.58 2.09 11.81
#